data_29899d0e548050947214a6b0fdb54533
#
_entry.id   29899d0e548050947214a6b0fdb54533
#
_cell.length_a   1.000
_cell.length_b   1.000
_cell.length_c   1.000
_cell.angle_alpha   90.00
_cell.angle_beta   90.00
_cell.angle_gamma   90.00
#
_symmetry.space_group_name_H-M   'P 1'
#
loop_
_entity.id
_entity.type
_entity.pdbx_description
1 polymer ?
#
loop_
_entity_poly.entity_id
_entity_poly.type
_entity_poly.pdbx_seq_one_letter_code
_entity_poly.pdbx_strand_id
1 'polypeptide(L)'
;MNFRLMKKSIVCEISGFCFLACLHAAGVSAQTPTPSPALLILDKEDNMLSIVDPGTSKTVARIPAGEGPHEITASDDGKLAFVANYGGRTPGNTLSVMDLVGQKELRRVDLGALRRPHGITFADGKVWFTAEVNRLIARYDPGANQVDWLLGIGQNGTHMAVFSKDRSQLFLSNIGSDSITLLQRDTTPTGWNAINIAVGKGPEGGDISPDEREFWAANSNDGSISIIDIAAKKVVQTIDVQTGRSNRLKFTPDRKLVLVSDLGNSTLVVVDAAARKEVKRLKLGRQPEGILMLPDGSKAFVAIAGENTVAALDLKTLEVTARIPTGKGPDGMAWAVRH
;
A
#
# COMPACT_ATOMS: atom_id res chain seq x y z
N MET A 1 75.99 -6.01 71.04
CA MET A 1 74.88 -6.78 70.44
C MET A 1 74.65 -6.24 69.03
N ASN A 2 75.25 -6.88 68.06
CA ASN A 2 75.33 -6.40 66.67
C ASN A 2 74.15 -6.99 65.84
N PHE A 3 73.34 -6.13 65.23
CA PHE A 3 72.46 -6.61 64.18
C PHE A 3 72.90 -6.04 62.81
N ARG A 4 73.34 -6.98 61.94
CA ARG A 4 73.72 -6.75 60.56
C ARG A 4 72.43 -6.61 59.73
N LEU A 5 72.22 -5.50 59.00
CA LEU A 5 71.24 -5.35 57.95
C LEU A 5 71.74 -5.96 56.65
N MET A 6 71.04 -6.96 56.15
CA MET A 6 71.19 -7.48 54.79
C MET A 6 70.32 -6.65 53.79
N LYS A 7 70.96 -5.99 52.83
CA LYS A 7 70.29 -5.40 51.68
C LYS A 7 69.95 -6.51 50.70
N LYS A 8 68.65 -6.64 50.38
CA LYS A 8 68.18 -7.40 49.21
C LYS A 8 67.93 -6.45 48.05
N SER A 9 68.66 -6.63 46.95
CA SER A 9 68.41 -5.96 45.69
C SER A 9 67.19 -6.65 45.00
N ILE A 10 66.17 -5.87 44.66
CA ILE A 10 65.06 -6.29 43.84
C ILE A 10 65.36 -5.85 42.40
N VAL A 11 65.56 -6.80 41.51
CA VAL A 11 65.63 -6.62 40.08
C VAL A 11 64.20 -6.58 39.58
N CYS A 12 63.78 -5.45 39.02
CA CYS A 12 62.47 -5.30 38.41
C CYS A 12 62.61 -5.62 36.90
N GLU A 13 62.13 -6.76 36.48
CA GLU A 13 61.98 -7.11 35.07
C GLU A 13 60.71 -6.42 34.54
N ILE A 14 60.87 -5.47 33.65
CA ILE A 14 59.74 -4.82 32.92
C ILE A 14 59.45 -5.66 31.69
N SER A 15 58.49 -6.56 31.79
CA SER A 15 57.89 -7.27 30.64
C SER A 15 56.98 -6.30 29.87
N GLY A 16 57.46 -5.81 28.73
CA GLY A 16 56.68 -5.01 27.80
C GLY A 16 55.56 -5.83 27.12
N PHE A 17 54.34 -5.65 27.54
CA PHE A 17 53.16 -6.15 26.81
C PHE A 17 52.83 -5.17 25.71
N CYS A 18 53.20 -5.48 24.46
CA CYS A 18 52.66 -4.78 23.27
C CYS A 18 51.19 -5.18 23.10
N PHE A 19 50.26 -4.29 23.48
CA PHE A 19 48.87 -4.38 23.11
C PHE A 19 48.73 -4.02 21.62
N LEU A 20 48.63 -5.02 20.75
CA LEU A 20 48.21 -4.84 19.37
C LEU A 20 46.69 -4.53 19.38
N ALA A 21 46.32 -3.25 19.35
CA ALA A 21 44.93 -2.82 19.15
C ALA A 21 44.53 -3.16 17.70
N CYS A 22 43.86 -4.30 17.49
CA CYS A 22 43.18 -4.57 16.25
C CYS A 22 41.99 -3.56 16.10
N LEU A 23 42.23 -2.50 15.38
CA LEU A 23 41.13 -1.63 14.88
C LEU A 23 40.30 -2.47 13.88
N HIS A 24 39.21 -3.06 14.35
CA HIS A 24 38.16 -3.56 13.48
C HIS A 24 37.48 -2.30 12.88
N ALA A 25 37.91 -1.91 11.69
CA ALA A 25 37.13 -1.01 10.85
C ALA A 25 35.84 -1.78 10.49
N ALA A 26 34.77 -1.53 11.24
CA ALA A 26 33.43 -1.93 10.80
C ALA A 26 33.18 -1.24 9.47
N GLY A 27 33.33 -1.97 8.38
CA GLY A 27 33.00 -1.48 7.04
C GLY A 27 31.55 -1.05 7.06
N VAL A 28 31.29 0.25 7.01
CA VAL A 28 29.96 0.78 6.74
C VAL A 28 29.64 0.32 5.32
N SER A 29 28.84 -0.73 5.20
CA SER A 29 28.29 -1.15 3.92
C SER A 29 27.51 0.04 3.35
N ALA A 30 27.95 0.57 2.23
CA ALA A 30 27.24 1.68 1.58
C ALA A 30 25.81 1.24 1.28
N GLN A 31 24.84 2.00 1.79
CA GLN A 31 23.44 1.74 1.56
C GLN A 31 23.14 1.81 0.07
N THR A 32 22.52 0.76 -0.49
CA THR A 32 22.11 0.76 -1.90
C THR A 32 21.08 1.85 -2.12
N PRO A 33 21.30 2.80 -3.03
CA PRO A 33 20.33 3.87 -3.28
C PRO A 33 18.97 3.32 -3.72
N THR A 34 17.90 3.98 -3.32
CA THR A 34 16.57 3.68 -3.84
C THR A 34 16.54 3.88 -5.35
N PRO A 35 16.11 2.88 -6.13
CA PRO A 35 16.00 3.03 -7.58
C PRO A 35 14.92 4.03 -7.98
N SER A 36 14.96 4.49 -9.21
CA SER A 36 13.87 5.25 -9.82
C SER A 36 13.66 4.73 -11.25
N PRO A 37 12.51 4.09 -11.49
CA PRO A 37 11.40 3.88 -10.57
C PRO A 37 11.69 2.86 -9.45
N ALA A 38 10.89 2.89 -8.38
CA ALA A 38 10.90 1.91 -7.29
C ALA A 38 9.52 1.27 -7.11
N LEU A 39 9.50 -0.04 -6.88
CA LEU A 39 8.30 -0.74 -6.41
C LEU A 39 8.33 -0.77 -4.88
N LEU A 40 7.29 -0.20 -4.28
CA LEU A 40 7.07 -0.16 -2.84
C LEU A 40 6.08 -1.26 -2.46
N ILE A 41 6.42 -2.08 -1.46
CA ILE A 41 5.58 -3.21 -1.03
C ILE A 41 5.46 -3.16 0.49
N LEU A 42 4.24 -3.21 1.00
CA LEU A 42 4.01 -3.36 2.44
C LEU A 42 4.02 -4.84 2.82
N ASP A 43 4.91 -5.21 3.71
CA ASP A 43 4.97 -6.52 4.36
C ASP A 43 4.13 -6.43 5.65
N LYS A 44 2.84 -6.64 5.53
CA LYS A 44 1.82 -6.34 6.54
C LYS A 44 2.07 -7.04 7.88
N GLU A 45 2.44 -8.31 7.85
CA GLU A 45 2.69 -9.11 9.05
C GLU A 45 4.05 -8.85 9.70
N ASP A 46 5.01 -8.32 8.92
CA ASP A 46 6.33 -7.92 9.43
C ASP A 46 6.36 -6.46 9.90
N ASN A 47 5.31 -5.68 9.64
CA ASN A 47 5.27 -4.23 9.89
C ASN A 47 6.40 -3.46 9.18
N MET A 48 6.63 -3.77 7.91
CA MET A 48 7.73 -3.21 7.12
C MET A 48 7.25 -2.64 5.79
N LEU A 49 7.98 -1.68 5.28
CA LEU A 49 7.99 -1.26 3.88
C LEU A 49 9.23 -1.83 3.20
N SER A 50 9.06 -2.64 2.18
CA SER A 50 10.11 -3.10 1.27
C SER A 50 10.21 -2.20 0.06
N ILE A 51 11.41 -1.71 -0.25
CA ILE A 51 11.75 -1.00 -1.48
C ILE A 51 12.41 -1.98 -2.42
N VAL A 52 11.82 -2.19 -3.58
CA VAL A 52 12.28 -3.17 -4.57
C VAL A 52 12.72 -2.47 -5.86
N ASP A 53 13.84 -2.89 -6.40
CA ASP A 53 14.26 -2.53 -7.75
C ASP A 53 13.49 -3.39 -8.77
N PRO A 54 12.57 -2.79 -9.55
CA PRO A 54 11.73 -3.53 -10.49
C PRO A 54 12.51 -4.13 -11.67
N GLY A 55 13.69 -3.58 -11.98
CA GLY A 55 14.56 -4.08 -13.05
C GLY A 55 15.27 -5.37 -12.68
N THR A 56 15.68 -5.50 -11.41
CA THR A 56 16.40 -6.68 -10.89
C THR A 56 15.54 -7.60 -10.04
N SER A 57 14.33 -7.17 -9.67
CA SER A 57 13.42 -7.86 -8.74
C SER A 57 14.04 -8.08 -7.35
N LYS A 58 14.98 -7.23 -6.94
CA LYS A 58 15.65 -7.33 -5.63
C LYS A 58 15.18 -6.26 -4.67
N THR A 59 14.96 -6.66 -3.42
CA THR A 59 14.74 -5.72 -2.31
C THR A 59 16.05 -5.00 -2.02
N VAL A 60 16.04 -3.66 -2.10
CA VAL A 60 17.21 -2.80 -1.81
C VAL A 60 17.18 -2.24 -0.40
N ALA A 61 16.00 -2.10 0.20
CA ALA A 61 15.84 -1.67 1.59
C ALA A 61 14.54 -2.21 2.20
N ARG A 62 14.55 -2.35 3.53
CA ARG A 62 13.36 -2.61 4.35
C ARG A 62 13.31 -1.58 5.48
N ILE A 63 12.19 -0.88 5.59
CA ILE A 63 12.01 0.23 6.54
C ILE A 63 10.88 -0.15 7.50
N PRO A 64 11.08 -0.08 8.82
CA PRO A 64 10.00 -0.30 9.79
C PRO A 64 8.84 0.68 9.57
N ALA A 65 7.62 0.16 9.55
CA ALA A 65 6.37 0.92 9.51
C ALA A 65 5.61 0.81 10.84
N GLY A 66 4.39 1.35 10.91
CA GLY A 66 3.50 1.11 12.04
C GLY A 66 2.90 -0.29 12.02
N GLU A 67 2.06 -0.60 13.01
CA GLU A 67 1.40 -1.89 13.13
C GLU A 67 0.37 -2.10 12.02
N GLY A 68 0.45 -3.25 11.35
CA GLY A 68 -0.47 -3.66 10.30
C GLY A 68 -0.56 -2.65 9.15
N PRO A 69 0.54 -2.34 8.45
CA PRO A 69 0.51 -1.43 7.31
C PRO A 69 -0.25 -2.09 6.16
N HIS A 70 -1.36 -1.47 5.69
CA HIS A 70 -2.23 -2.06 4.66
C HIS A 70 -2.13 -1.36 3.31
N GLU A 71 -2.17 -0.02 3.31
CA GLU A 71 -2.17 0.74 2.06
C GLU A 71 -1.06 1.79 2.06
N ILE A 72 -0.53 2.07 0.87
CA ILE A 72 0.59 2.98 0.64
C ILE A 72 0.35 3.83 -0.59
N THR A 73 0.78 5.08 -0.53
CA THR A 73 0.86 5.98 -1.68
C THR A 73 2.20 6.71 -1.70
N ALA A 74 2.70 7.07 -2.88
CA ALA A 74 3.89 7.90 -3.03
C ALA A 74 3.51 9.36 -3.29
N SER A 75 4.40 10.30 -2.92
CA SER A 75 4.30 11.69 -3.36
C SER A 75 4.57 11.82 -4.85
N ASP A 76 4.05 12.89 -5.48
CA ASP A 76 4.22 13.12 -6.92
C ASP A 76 5.70 13.23 -7.34
N ASP A 77 6.58 13.71 -6.46
CA ASP A 77 8.03 13.81 -6.70
C ASP A 77 8.80 12.52 -6.41
N GLY A 78 8.12 11.47 -5.96
CA GLY A 78 8.68 10.16 -5.66
C GLY A 78 9.69 10.12 -4.51
N LYS A 79 9.75 11.16 -3.67
CA LYS A 79 10.71 11.22 -2.54
C LYS A 79 10.13 10.71 -1.24
N LEU A 80 8.82 10.80 -1.07
CA LEU A 80 8.11 10.35 0.11
C LEU A 80 7.12 9.23 -0.23
N ALA A 81 6.84 8.40 0.77
CA ALA A 81 5.67 7.54 0.77
C ALA A 81 4.90 7.69 2.08
N PHE A 82 3.60 7.42 2.02
CA PHE A 82 2.68 7.52 3.13
C PHE A 82 1.98 6.18 3.30
N VAL A 83 2.02 5.65 4.52
CA VAL A 83 1.50 4.32 4.84
C VAL A 83 0.39 4.43 5.86
N ALA A 84 -0.75 3.81 5.59
CA ALA A 84 -1.85 3.66 6.53
C ALA A 84 -1.59 2.45 7.44
N ASN A 85 -1.36 2.71 8.73
CA ASN A 85 -1.13 1.68 9.74
C ASN A 85 -2.47 1.30 10.37
N TYR A 86 -3.09 0.27 9.79
CA TYR A 86 -4.44 -0.18 10.14
C TYR A 86 -4.56 -0.77 11.53
N GLY A 87 -3.44 -1.32 12.05
CA GLY A 87 -3.37 -2.03 13.31
C GLY A 87 -3.71 -3.51 13.18
N GLY A 88 -3.69 -4.19 14.30
CA GLY A 88 -4.03 -5.60 14.42
C GLY A 88 -5.37 -5.81 15.15
N ARG A 89 -5.33 -6.53 16.27
CA ARG A 89 -6.49 -6.68 17.17
C ARG A 89 -6.98 -5.33 17.70
N THR A 90 -6.04 -4.46 18.04
CA THR A 90 -6.34 -3.08 18.39
C THR A 90 -6.37 -2.24 17.11
N PRO A 91 -7.45 -1.49 16.85
CA PRO A 91 -7.50 -0.58 15.72
C PRO A 91 -6.36 0.43 15.75
N GLY A 92 -5.53 0.44 14.68
CA GLY A 92 -4.46 1.41 14.52
C GLY A 92 -4.98 2.84 14.35
N ASN A 93 -4.12 3.82 14.58
CA ASN A 93 -4.44 5.25 14.48
C ASN A 93 -3.25 6.09 14.03
N THR A 94 -2.40 5.53 13.18
CA THR A 94 -1.23 6.28 12.72
C THR A 94 -1.05 6.21 11.21
N LEU A 95 -0.37 7.23 10.66
CA LEU A 95 0.25 7.17 9.34
C LEU A 95 1.77 7.19 9.52
N SER A 96 2.49 6.43 8.70
CA SER A 96 3.95 6.57 8.60
C SER A 96 4.30 7.43 7.40
N VAL A 97 5.19 8.40 7.58
CA VAL A 97 5.78 9.21 6.52
C VAL A 97 7.20 8.68 6.28
N MET A 98 7.42 8.10 5.10
CA MET A 98 8.66 7.43 4.72
C MET A 98 9.50 8.32 3.80
N ASP A 99 10.77 8.51 4.12
CA ASP A 99 11.77 9.08 3.22
C ASP A 99 12.33 7.95 2.34
N LEU A 100 11.97 7.97 1.08
CA LEU A 100 12.43 6.97 0.11
C LEU A 100 13.89 7.18 -0.31
N VAL A 101 14.42 8.39 -0.18
CA VAL A 101 15.83 8.70 -0.48
C VAL A 101 16.73 8.27 0.66
N GLY A 102 16.39 8.68 1.88
CA GLY A 102 17.12 8.33 3.09
C GLY A 102 16.78 6.93 3.63
N GLN A 103 15.80 6.22 3.03
CA GLN A 103 15.36 4.86 3.40
C GLN A 103 15.06 4.73 4.90
N LYS A 104 14.21 5.62 5.41
CA LYS A 104 13.83 5.66 6.83
C LYS A 104 12.43 6.23 7.03
N GLU A 105 11.81 5.88 8.16
CA GLU A 105 10.63 6.61 8.61
C GLU A 105 11.05 7.99 9.12
N LEU A 106 10.48 9.06 8.54
CA LEU A 106 10.71 10.43 9.01
C LEU A 106 9.91 10.74 10.26
N ARG A 107 8.67 10.26 10.28
CA ARG A 107 7.76 10.46 11.40
C ARG A 107 6.58 9.51 11.34
N ARG A 108 6.02 9.24 12.50
CA ARG A 108 4.75 8.55 12.67
C ARG A 108 3.73 9.57 13.17
N VAL A 109 2.71 9.79 12.36
CA VAL A 109 1.66 10.76 12.62
C VAL A 109 0.59 10.09 13.46
N ASP A 110 0.35 10.59 14.65
CA ASP A 110 -0.79 10.18 15.49
C ASP A 110 -2.07 10.86 14.99
N LEU A 111 -3.05 10.05 14.62
CA LEU A 111 -4.36 10.49 14.13
C LEU A 111 -5.38 10.69 15.24
N GLY A 112 -4.96 10.57 16.50
CA GLY A 112 -5.81 10.75 17.66
C GLY A 112 -6.97 9.75 17.72
N ALA A 113 -8.20 10.25 17.60
CA ALA A 113 -9.41 9.44 17.64
C ALA A 113 -9.75 8.73 16.34
N LEU A 114 -9.08 9.04 15.21
CA LEU A 114 -9.30 8.37 13.93
C LEU A 114 -8.70 6.98 13.97
N ARG A 115 -9.52 5.97 13.70
CA ARG A 115 -9.14 4.57 13.84
C ARG A 115 -9.28 3.81 12.54
N ARG A 116 -8.39 2.82 12.35
CA ARG A 116 -8.28 1.99 11.16
C ARG A 116 -8.14 2.83 9.89
N PRO A 117 -7.05 3.65 9.78
CA PRO A 117 -6.74 4.29 8.51
C PRO A 117 -6.50 3.21 7.47
N HIS A 118 -7.12 3.33 6.27
CA HIS A 118 -7.01 2.32 5.23
C HIS A 118 -6.77 2.95 3.85
N GLY A 119 -7.80 3.06 3.01
CA GLY A 119 -7.64 3.58 1.66
C GLY A 119 -6.92 4.92 1.67
N ILE A 120 -5.72 4.96 1.08
CA ILE A 120 -4.83 6.12 1.09
C ILE A 120 -4.47 6.54 -0.33
N THR A 121 -4.46 7.83 -0.61
CA THR A 121 -4.08 8.38 -1.91
C THR A 121 -3.45 9.75 -1.75
N PHE A 122 -2.47 10.08 -2.60
CA PHE A 122 -1.82 11.38 -2.64
C PHE A 122 -2.43 12.21 -3.76
N ALA A 123 -2.92 13.40 -3.43
CA ALA A 123 -3.53 14.31 -4.39
C ALA A 123 -3.37 15.75 -3.94
N ASP A 124 -3.01 16.65 -4.87
CA ASP A 124 -2.89 18.09 -4.63
C ASP A 124 -1.94 18.42 -3.46
N GLY A 125 -0.81 17.68 -3.34
CA GLY A 125 0.17 17.84 -2.28
C GLY A 125 -0.28 17.35 -0.90
N LYS A 126 -1.40 16.64 -0.80
CA LYS A 126 -2.02 16.16 0.43
C LYS A 126 -2.22 14.65 0.40
N VAL A 127 -2.32 14.07 1.58
CA VAL A 127 -2.63 12.65 1.77
C VAL A 127 -4.09 12.51 2.19
N TRP A 128 -4.88 11.85 1.39
CA TRP A 128 -6.27 11.53 1.68
C TRP A 128 -6.33 10.09 2.19
N PHE A 129 -7.08 9.86 3.26
CA PHE A 129 -7.19 8.52 3.84
C PHE A 129 -8.57 8.30 4.47
N THR A 130 -9.05 7.07 4.40
CA THR A 130 -10.27 6.65 5.09
C THR A 130 -9.96 6.29 6.55
N ALA A 131 -10.91 6.52 7.45
CA ALA A 131 -10.87 5.99 8.82
C ALA A 131 -12.13 5.15 9.05
N GLU A 132 -12.00 3.84 8.89
CA GLU A 132 -13.13 2.92 8.81
C GLU A 132 -14.05 2.95 10.04
N VAL A 133 -13.45 2.92 11.24
CA VAL A 133 -14.22 2.93 12.49
C VAL A 133 -15.01 4.23 12.62
N ASN A 134 -14.48 5.32 12.11
CA ASN A 134 -15.08 6.64 12.21
C ASN A 134 -16.04 6.94 11.05
N ARG A 135 -16.11 6.09 10.02
CA ARG A 135 -17.00 6.24 8.85
C ARG A 135 -16.78 7.57 8.14
N LEU A 136 -15.52 7.90 7.87
CA LEU A 136 -15.12 9.18 7.28
C LEU A 136 -13.95 9.04 6.33
N ILE A 137 -13.76 10.09 5.53
CA ILE A 137 -12.54 10.40 4.80
C ILE A 137 -11.88 11.62 5.45
N ALA A 138 -10.56 11.60 5.56
CA ALA A 138 -9.77 12.70 6.11
C ALA A 138 -8.61 13.07 5.19
N ARG A 139 -8.03 14.25 5.41
CA ARG A 139 -6.90 14.75 4.65
C ARG A 139 -5.80 15.20 5.61
N TYR A 140 -4.60 14.67 5.40
CA TYR A 140 -3.40 15.05 6.11
C TYR A 140 -2.51 15.94 5.25
N ASP A 141 -2.06 17.06 5.80
CA ASP A 141 -1.09 17.96 5.21
C ASP A 141 0.33 17.61 5.65
N PRO A 142 1.19 17.04 4.75
CA PRO A 142 2.55 16.70 5.12
C PRO A 142 3.42 17.90 5.45
N GLY A 143 3.14 19.08 4.87
CA GLY A 143 3.87 20.31 5.11
C GLY A 143 3.58 20.91 6.47
N ALA A 144 2.29 21.00 6.83
CA ALA A 144 1.84 21.50 8.14
C ALA A 144 1.89 20.42 9.24
N ASN A 145 2.08 19.15 8.87
CA ASN A 145 2.06 17.99 9.76
C ASN A 145 0.79 17.87 10.60
N GLN A 146 -0.36 18.03 9.97
CA GLN A 146 -1.66 17.96 10.66
C GLN A 146 -2.76 17.41 9.75
N VAL A 147 -3.79 16.82 10.34
CA VAL A 147 -5.07 16.57 9.64
C VAL A 147 -5.79 17.91 9.54
N ASP A 148 -5.95 18.41 8.31
CA ASP A 148 -6.49 19.75 8.05
C ASP A 148 -7.95 19.74 7.55
N TRP A 149 -8.49 18.56 7.25
CA TRP A 149 -9.87 18.40 6.78
C TRP A 149 -10.38 16.98 7.04
N LEU A 150 -11.67 16.86 7.29
CA LEU A 150 -12.37 15.58 7.39
C LEU A 150 -13.83 15.73 6.99
N LEU A 151 -14.42 14.64 6.46
CA LEU A 151 -15.83 14.54 6.10
C LEU A 151 -16.40 13.19 6.55
N GLY A 152 -17.44 13.26 7.40
CA GLY A 152 -18.21 12.08 7.78
C GLY A 152 -19.03 11.56 6.60
N ILE A 153 -18.85 10.28 6.27
CA ILE A 153 -19.57 9.61 5.17
C ILE A 153 -20.86 8.95 5.70
N GLY A 154 -20.86 8.57 6.98
CA GLY A 154 -22.00 7.90 7.60
C GLY A 154 -22.17 6.43 7.20
N GLN A 155 -21.32 5.93 6.28
CA GLN A 155 -21.34 4.54 5.80
C GLN A 155 -20.40 3.66 6.62
N ASN A 156 -20.78 2.40 6.86
CA ASN A 156 -19.96 1.46 7.61
C ASN A 156 -18.81 0.92 6.76
N GLY A 157 -17.61 0.87 7.36
CA GLY A 157 -16.44 0.30 6.71
C GLY A 157 -16.04 1.07 5.45
N THR A 158 -15.97 2.42 5.54
CA THR A 158 -15.43 3.27 4.47
C THR A 158 -13.96 2.90 4.26
N HIS A 159 -13.67 2.19 3.18
CA HIS A 159 -12.46 1.38 3.00
C HIS A 159 -11.49 1.97 1.98
N MET A 160 -11.72 1.78 0.68
CA MET A 160 -10.85 2.31 -0.37
C MET A 160 -11.25 3.72 -0.81
N ALA A 161 -10.28 4.45 -1.38
CA ALA A 161 -10.46 5.80 -1.91
C ALA A 161 -9.77 5.93 -3.27
N VAL A 162 -10.53 6.30 -4.31
CA VAL A 162 -10.04 6.42 -5.69
C VAL A 162 -10.48 7.74 -6.30
N PHE A 163 -9.52 8.60 -6.66
CA PHE A 163 -9.78 9.88 -7.33
C PHE A 163 -9.96 9.73 -8.84
N SER A 164 -10.84 10.57 -9.42
CA SER A 164 -10.78 10.88 -10.86
C SER A 164 -9.47 11.57 -11.22
N LYS A 165 -9.09 11.55 -12.51
CA LYS A 165 -7.84 12.14 -12.99
C LYS A 165 -7.74 13.64 -12.71
N ASP A 166 -8.86 14.34 -12.88
CA ASP A 166 -8.98 15.79 -12.63
C ASP A 166 -9.19 16.15 -11.15
N ARG A 167 -9.24 15.15 -10.24
CA ARG A 167 -9.48 15.32 -8.81
C ARG A 167 -10.85 15.93 -8.45
N SER A 168 -11.76 16.02 -9.40
CA SER A 168 -13.11 16.56 -9.15
C SER A 168 -14.06 15.56 -8.49
N GLN A 169 -13.71 14.26 -8.54
CA GLN A 169 -14.50 13.18 -7.97
C GLN A 169 -13.62 12.24 -7.14
N LEU A 170 -14.19 11.71 -6.05
CA LEU A 170 -13.56 10.72 -5.20
C LEU A 170 -14.57 9.62 -4.89
N PHE A 171 -14.21 8.38 -5.21
CA PHE A 171 -15.01 7.20 -4.95
C PHE A 171 -14.52 6.49 -3.71
N LEU A 172 -15.46 6.18 -2.80
CA LEU A 172 -15.16 5.46 -1.56
C LEU A 172 -15.97 4.17 -1.54
N SER A 173 -15.32 3.04 -1.32
CA SER A 173 -16.02 1.77 -1.07
C SER A 173 -16.42 1.67 0.40
N ASN A 174 -17.63 1.18 0.67
CA ASN A 174 -18.18 1.02 2.02
C ASN A 174 -18.60 -0.43 2.23
N ILE A 175 -17.65 -1.24 2.71
CA ILE A 175 -17.82 -2.70 2.83
C ILE A 175 -19.02 -3.08 3.66
N GLY A 176 -19.22 -2.41 4.79
CA GLY A 176 -20.30 -2.72 5.73
C GLY A 176 -21.64 -2.08 5.41
N SER A 177 -21.73 -1.29 4.34
CA SER A 177 -22.97 -0.63 3.89
C SER A 177 -23.38 -1.01 2.47
N ASP A 178 -22.68 -1.97 1.83
CA ASP A 178 -23.00 -2.43 0.47
C ASP A 178 -23.17 -1.26 -0.52
N SER A 179 -22.27 -0.27 -0.45
CA SER A 179 -22.40 0.96 -1.23
C SER A 179 -21.05 1.52 -1.67
N ILE A 180 -21.09 2.32 -2.73
CA ILE A 180 -20.01 3.23 -3.13
C ILE A 180 -20.49 4.65 -2.85
N THR A 181 -19.68 5.43 -2.13
CA THR A 181 -19.92 6.87 -2.01
C THR A 181 -19.13 7.61 -3.08
N LEU A 182 -19.84 8.34 -3.94
CA LEU A 182 -19.25 9.31 -4.86
C LEU A 182 -19.27 10.67 -4.19
N LEU A 183 -18.09 11.21 -3.92
CA LEU A 183 -17.90 12.60 -3.54
C LEU A 183 -17.62 13.41 -4.80
N GLN A 184 -18.39 14.47 -5.03
CA GLN A 184 -18.18 15.42 -6.11
C GLN A 184 -17.80 16.78 -5.53
N ARG A 185 -16.74 17.41 -6.06
CA ARG A 185 -16.36 18.77 -5.66
C ARG A 185 -17.52 19.73 -5.95
N ASP A 186 -17.80 20.62 -5.00
CA ASP A 186 -18.82 21.65 -5.12
C ASP A 186 -18.44 22.92 -4.34
N THR A 187 -19.37 23.88 -4.28
CA THR A 187 -19.21 25.16 -3.58
C THR A 187 -19.72 25.14 -2.14
N THR A 188 -20.09 23.96 -1.59
CA THR A 188 -20.52 23.83 -0.20
C THR A 188 -19.36 24.13 0.76
N PRO A 189 -19.64 24.44 2.05
CA PRO A 189 -18.57 24.68 3.02
C PRO A 189 -17.60 23.52 3.21
N THR A 190 -18.04 22.27 2.95
CA THR A 190 -17.16 21.09 2.96
C THR A 190 -16.37 20.94 1.67
N GLY A 191 -16.78 21.62 0.59
CA GLY A 191 -16.22 21.50 -0.76
C GLY A 191 -16.61 20.22 -1.48
N TRP A 192 -17.52 19.41 -0.92
CA TRP A 192 -17.89 18.11 -1.46
C TRP A 192 -19.36 17.77 -1.22
N ASN A 193 -20.02 17.27 -2.26
CA ASN A 193 -21.35 16.66 -2.20
C ASN A 193 -21.21 15.13 -2.23
N ALA A 194 -21.86 14.45 -1.29
CA ALA A 194 -21.78 12.99 -1.13
C ALA A 194 -23.04 12.31 -1.69
N ILE A 195 -22.86 11.32 -2.56
CA ILE A 195 -23.91 10.52 -3.17
C ILE A 195 -23.61 9.05 -2.91
N ASN A 196 -24.52 8.36 -2.23
CA ASN A 196 -24.36 6.93 -1.95
C ASN A 196 -25.09 6.11 -3.02
N ILE A 197 -24.37 5.18 -3.63
CA ILE A 197 -24.85 4.30 -4.70
C ILE A 197 -24.83 2.86 -4.15
N ALA A 198 -26.00 2.24 -4.02
CA ALA A 198 -26.10 0.85 -3.59
C ALA A 198 -25.48 -0.08 -4.65
N VAL A 199 -24.70 -1.07 -4.21
CA VAL A 199 -24.01 -2.07 -5.04
C VAL A 199 -24.26 -3.49 -4.50
N GLY A 200 -23.50 -4.47 -4.95
CA GLY A 200 -23.52 -5.81 -4.37
C GLY A 200 -22.91 -5.86 -2.97
N LYS A 201 -22.77 -7.06 -2.40
CA LYS A 201 -22.41 -7.26 -0.99
C LYS A 201 -20.93 -7.06 -0.73
N GLY A 202 -20.61 -6.16 0.20
CA GLY A 202 -19.25 -5.93 0.69
C GLY A 202 -18.30 -5.41 -0.39
N PRO A 203 -18.53 -4.26 -1.04
CA PRO A 203 -17.59 -3.69 -2.01
C PRO A 203 -16.27 -3.37 -1.31
N GLU A 204 -15.22 -4.08 -1.67
CA GLU A 204 -13.87 -3.91 -1.08
C GLU A 204 -12.98 -3.09 -2.02
N GLY A 205 -12.60 -3.66 -3.16
CA GLY A 205 -11.82 -2.96 -4.18
C GLY A 205 -12.70 -2.38 -5.29
N GLY A 206 -12.21 -1.31 -5.90
CA GLY A 206 -12.85 -0.73 -7.08
C GLY A 206 -11.89 0.18 -7.84
N ASP A 207 -12.25 0.48 -9.09
CA ASP A 207 -11.44 1.35 -9.93
C ASP A 207 -12.32 2.11 -10.93
N ILE A 208 -11.82 3.26 -11.38
CA ILE A 208 -12.46 4.07 -12.42
C ILE A 208 -11.95 3.57 -13.77
N SER A 209 -12.86 3.38 -14.72
CA SER A 209 -12.45 3.06 -16.10
C SER A 209 -11.54 4.17 -16.65
N PRO A 210 -10.51 3.84 -17.46
CA PRO A 210 -9.57 4.85 -17.96
C PRO A 210 -10.18 5.98 -18.80
N ASP A 211 -11.41 5.85 -19.28
CA ASP A 211 -12.19 6.91 -19.93
C ASP A 211 -13.12 7.67 -18.98
N GLU A 212 -13.07 7.32 -17.68
CA GLU A 212 -13.82 7.94 -16.59
C GLU A 212 -15.35 7.93 -16.77
N ARG A 213 -15.87 6.94 -17.51
CA ARG A 213 -17.32 6.78 -17.70
C ARG A 213 -17.95 5.85 -16.67
N GLU A 214 -17.16 4.89 -16.17
CA GLU A 214 -17.64 3.86 -15.26
C GLU A 214 -16.72 3.74 -14.03
N PHE A 215 -17.33 3.38 -12.90
CA PHE A 215 -16.65 2.86 -11.74
C PHE A 215 -17.07 1.40 -11.53
N TRP A 216 -16.11 0.49 -11.43
CA TRP A 216 -16.36 -0.92 -11.18
C TRP A 216 -15.99 -1.26 -9.74
N ALA A 217 -16.93 -1.87 -9.01
CA ALA A 217 -16.76 -2.29 -7.62
C ALA A 217 -16.80 -3.80 -7.51
N ALA A 218 -15.75 -4.40 -6.95
CA ALA A 218 -15.68 -5.82 -6.64
C ALA A 218 -16.37 -6.08 -5.30
N ASN A 219 -17.47 -6.84 -5.35
CA ASN A 219 -18.30 -7.14 -4.20
C ASN A 219 -17.79 -8.43 -3.53
N SER A 220 -17.04 -8.27 -2.44
CA SER A 220 -16.26 -9.34 -1.80
C SER A 220 -17.11 -10.47 -1.22
N ASN A 221 -18.35 -10.17 -0.81
CA ASN A 221 -19.21 -11.10 -0.09
C ASN A 221 -20.25 -11.82 -0.96
N ASP A 222 -20.39 -11.46 -2.24
CA ASP A 222 -21.31 -12.14 -3.16
C ASP A 222 -20.67 -12.58 -4.49
N GLY A 223 -19.37 -12.32 -4.65
CA GLY A 223 -18.60 -12.79 -5.80
C GLY A 223 -18.88 -12.05 -7.11
N SER A 224 -19.54 -10.91 -7.05
CA SER A 224 -19.94 -10.12 -8.22
C SER A 224 -19.12 -8.85 -8.41
N ILE A 225 -19.30 -8.18 -9.56
CA ILE A 225 -18.80 -6.85 -9.83
C ILE A 225 -19.99 -5.96 -10.18
N SER A 226 -20.16 -4.85 -9.47
CA SER A 226 -21.14 -3.81 -9.81
C SER A 226 -20.50 -2.77 -10.71
N ILE A 227 -21.15 -2.45 -11.83
CA ILE A 227 -20.72 -1.46 -12.81
C ILE A 227 -21.60 -0.22 -12.65
N ILE A 228 -21.00 0.89 -12.23
CA ILE A 228 -21.66 2.17 -12.02
C ILE A 228 -21.38 3.06 -13.22
N ASP A 229 -22.43 3.60 -13.84
CA ASP A 229 -22.33 4.74 -14.76
C ASP A 229 -22.13 6.02 -13.92
N ILE A 230 -20.99 6.68 -14.10
CA ILE A 230 -20.58 7.83 -13.29
C ILE A 230 -21.50 9.02 -13.53
N ALA A 231 -21.90 9.28 -14.78
CA ALA A 231 -22.80 10.39 -15.13
C ALA A 231 -24.21 10.15 -14.59
N ALA A 232 -24.73 8.93 -14.73
CA ALA A 232 -26.05 8.55 -14.26
C ALA A 232 -26.09 8.28 -12.74
N LYS A 233 -24.92 8.11 -12.08
CA LYS A 233 -24.79 7.85 -10.63
C LYS A 233 -25.57 6.64 -10.16
N LYS A 234 -25.54 5.58 -10.95
CA LYS A 234 -26.29 4.34 -10.66
C LYS A 234 -25.60 3.11 -11.23
N VAL A 235 -25.86 1.97 -10.62
CA VAL A 235 -25.47 0.66 -11.18
C VAL A 235 -26.25 0.43 -12.48
N VAL A 236 -25.51 0.16 -13.55
CA VAL A 236 -26.08 -0.16 -14.87
C VAL A 236 -26.01 -1.64 -15.17
N GLN A 237 -25.13 -2.37 -14.49
CA GLN A 237 -25.00 -3.82 -14.62
C GLN A 237 -24.30 -4.40 -13.39
N THR A 238 -24.65 -5.61 -13.04
CA THR A 238 -23.88 -6.46 -12.12
C THR A 238 -23.50 -7.73 -12.89
N ILE A 239 -22.22 -8.09 -12.83
CA ILE A 239 -21.72 -9.31 -13.45
C ILE A 239 -21.26 -10.28 -12.35
N ASP A 240 -21.69 -11.55 -12.45
CA ASP A 240 -21.24 -12.62 -11.57
C ASP A 240 -19.90 -13.16 -12.11
N VAL A 241 -18.84 -13.02 -11.31
CA VAL A 241 -17.51 -13.55 -11.63
C VAL A 241 -17.08 -14.64 -10.65
N GLN A 242 -17.99 -15.06 -9.76
CA GLN A 242 -17.84 -16.18 -8.84
C GLN A 242 -16.51 -16.13 -8.04
N THR A 243 -16.14 -14.94 -7.57
CA THR A 243 -15.02 -14.83 -6.63
C THR A 243 -15.46 -15.37 -5.27
N GLY A 244 -14.55 -16.10 -4.60
CA GLY A 244 -14.82 -16.57 -3.24
C GLY A 244 -14.74 -15.42 -2.22
N ARG A 245 -13.83 -14.48 -2.47
CA ARG A 245 -13.66 -13.23 -1.74
C ARG A 245 -12.75 -12.30 -2.57
N SER A 246 -13.34 -11.39 -3.33
CA SER A 246 -12.54 -10.39 -4.06
C SER A 246 -11.88 -9.41 -3.09
N ASN A 247 -10.65 -8.98 -3.42
CA ASN A 247 -9.92 -7.98 -2.60
C ASN A 247 -9.67 -6.69 -3.40
N ARG A 248 -8.96 -6.76 -4.52
CA ARG A 248 -8.69 -5.59 -5.36
C ARG A 248 -9.26 -5.78 -6.76
N LEU A 249 -9.63 -4.66 -7.37
CA LEU A 249 -10.03 -4.57 -8.77
C LEU A 249 -9.25 -3.45 -9.43
N LYS A 250 -8.64 -3.71 -10.60
CA LYS A 250 -7.89 -2.70 -11.36
C LYS A 250 -8.12 -2.84 -12.86
N PHE A 251 -8.39 -1.72 -13.54
CA PHE A 251 -8.37 -1.65 -14.99
C PHE A 251 -6.94 -1.70 -15.53
N THR A 252 -6.73 -2.33 -16.69
CA THR A 252 -5.52 -2.11 -17.47
C THR A 252 -5.54 -0.71 -18.10
N PRO A 253 -4.37 -0.04 -18.22
CA PRO A 253 -4.31 1.32 -18.80
C PRO A 253 -4.88 1.44 -20.22
N ASP A 254 -4.83 0.35 -21.02
CA ASP A 254 -5.41 0.30 -22.35
C ASP A 254 -6.93 0.07 -22.38
N ARG A 255 -7.58 -0.03 -21.24
CA ARG A 255 -9.04 -0.22 -21.03
C ARG A 255 -9.61 -1.56 -21.50
N LYS A 256 -8.77 -2.53 -21.83
CA LYS A 256 -9.25 -3.80 -22.38
C LYS A 256 -9.64 -4.79 -21.29
N LEU A 257 -8.88 -4.82 -20.22
CA LEU A 257 -9.06 -5.82 -19.17
C LEU A 257 -9.28 -5.17 -17.80
N VAL A 258 -9.94 -5.95 -16.96
CA VAL A 258 -10.06 -5.70 -15.51
C VAL A 258 -9.49 -6.91 -14.79
N LEU A 259 -8.58 -6.68 -13.88
CA LEU A 259 -8.01 -7.72 -13.01
C LEU A 259 -8.67 -7.65 -11.63
N VAL A 260 -9.08 -8.81 -11.11
CA VAL A 260 -9.66 -8.93 -9.77
C VAL A 260 -8.90 -10.00 -8.98
N SER A 261 -8.27 -9.62 -7.88
CA SER A 261 -7.68 -10.58 -6.95
C SER A 261 -8.76 -11.27 -6.13
N ASP A 262 -8.77 -12.60 -6.15
CA ASP A 262 -9.73 -13.45 -5.44
C ASP A 262 -9.03 -14.23 -4.34
N LEU A 263 -9.06 -13.67 -3.16
CA LEU A 263 -8.47 -14.19 -1.93
C LEU A 263 -9.05 -15.57 -1.57
N GLY A 264 -10.37 -15.73 -1.76
CA GLY A 264 -11.09 -16.93 -1.38
C GLY A 264 -10.71 -18.14 -2.23
N ASN A 265 -10.60 -17.97 -3.55
CA ASN A 265 -10.28 -19.06 -4.48
C ASN A 265 -8.80 -19.11 -4.87
N SER A 266 -7.95 -18.20 -4.32
CA SER A 266 -6.52 -18.12 -4.62
C SER A 266 -6.25 -17.92 -6.12
N THR A 267 -7.02 -17.04 -6.77
CA THR A 267 -6.96 -16.78 -8.21
C THR A 267 -6.91 -15.28 -8.53
N LEU A 268 -6.46 -14.96 -9.73
CA LEU A 268 -6.68 -13.66 -10.37
C LEU A 268 -7.70 -13.87 -11.50
N VAL A 269 -8.82 -13.19 -11.39
CA VAL A 269 -9.86 -13.18 -12.43
C VAL A 269 -9.53 -12.08 -13.42
N VAL A 270 -9.60 -12.38 -14.70
CA VAL A 270 -9.39 -11.45 -15.81
C VAL A 270 -10.71 -11.30 -16.55
N VAL A 271 -11.22 -10.09 -16.59
CA VAL A 271 -12.48 -9.74 -17.23
C VAL A 271 -12.19 -8.87 -18.46
N ASP A 272 -12.79 -9.19 -19.61
CA ASP A 272 -12.85 -8.28 -20.74
C ASP A 272 -13.79 -7.12 -20.40
N ALA A 273 -13.23 -5.90 -20.41
CA ALA A 273 -13.99 -4.72 -19.99
C ALA A 273 -15.15 -4.36 -20.93
N ALA A 274 -14.99 -4.57 -22.23
CA ALA A 274 -16.00 -4.27 -23.23
C ALA A 274 -17.11 -5.33 -23.29
N ALA A 275 -16.71 -6.61 -23.27
CA ALA A 275 -17.66 -7.73 -23.23
C ALA A 275 -18.30 -7.96 -21.86
N ARG A 276 -17.67 -7.40 -20.79
CA ARG A 276 -18.10 -7.55 -19.38
C ARG A 276 -18.23 -9.02 -18.99
N LYS A 277 -17.23 -9.82 -19.38
CA LYS A 277 -17.19 -11.27 -19.14
C LYS A 277 -15.80 -11.70 -18.71
N GLU A 278 -15.74 -12.70 -17.82
CA GLU A 278 -14.50 -13.39 -17.51
C GLU A 278 -13.92 -14.03 -18.79
N VAL A 279 -12.64 -13.76 -19.05
CA VAL A 279 -11.92 -14.35 -20.19
C VAL A 279 -10.80 -15.28 -19.74
N LYS A 280 -10.32 -15.12 -18.51
CA LYS A 280 -9.24 -15.97 -17.97
C LYS A 280 -9.29 -15.96 -16.43
N ARG A 281 -8.90 -17.08 -15.84
CA ARG A 281 -8.70 -17.21 -14.39
C ARG A 281 -7.34 -17.85 -14.15
N LEU A 282 -6.46 -17.12 -13.45
CA LEU A 282 -5.07 -17.51 -13.21
C LEU A 282 -4.93 -17.98 -11.76
N LYS A 283 -4.32 -19.14 -11.56
CA LYS A 283 -3.86 -19.57 -10.22
C LYS A 283 -2.54 -18.87 -9.94
N LEU A 284 -2.55 -17.87 -9.07
CA LEU A 284 -1.34 -17.12 -8.73
C LEU A 284 -0.64 -17.61 -7.46
N GLY A 285 -1.34 -18.24 -6.58
CA GLY A 285 -0.90 -18.62 -5.26
C GLY A 285 -1.92 -18.25 -4.18
N ARG A 286 -1.62 -18.58 -2.93
CA ARG A 286 -2.56 -18.37 -1.81
C ARG A 286 -2.73 -16.90 -1.47
N GLN A 287 -3.97 -16.47 -1.27
CA GLN A 287 -4.32 -15.12 -0.81
C GLN A 287 -3.72 -14.00 -1.70
N PRO A 288 -4.11 -13.91 -2.99
CA PRO A 288 -3.78 -12.75 -3.80
C PRO A 288 -4.55 -11.53 -3.29
N GLU A 289 -3.84 -10.45 -2.96
CA GLU A 289 -4.37 -9.21 -2.36
C GLU A 289 -4.12 -8.02 -3.30
N GLY A 290 -3.23 -7.11 -2.95
CA GLY A 290 -2.97 -5.87 -3.68
C GLY A 290 -2.65 -6.09 -5.16
N ILE A 291 -3.15 -5.19 -6.02
CA ILE A 291 -2.83 -5.13 -7.45
C ILE A 291 -2.29 -3.74 -7.77
N LEU A 292 -1.11 -3.69 -8.38
CA LEU A 292 -0.50 -2.47 -8.90
C LEU A 292 -0.28 -2.61 -10.40
N MET A 293 -0.87 -1.70 -11.19
CA MET A 293 -0.62 -1.59 -12.63
C MET A 293 0.57 -0.68 -12.90
N LEU A 294 1.48 -1.07 -13.80
CA LEU A 294 2.45 -0.13 -14.33
C LEU A 294 1.76 0.91 -15.22
N PRO A 295 2.18 2.18 -15.14
CA PRO A 295 1.56 3.25 -15.94
C PRO A 295 1.65 3.04 -17.46
N ASP A 296 2.70 2.33 -17.92
CA ASP A 296 2.91 2.00 -19.34
C ASP A 296 2.06 0.82 -19.84
N GLY A 297 1.30 0.16 -18.95
CA GLY A 297 0.45 -0.98 -19.26
C GLY A 297 1.20 -2.27 -19.61
N SER A 298 2.51 -2.34 -19.39
CA SER A 298 3.30 -3.54 -19.70
C SER A 298 3.07 -4.67 -18.70
N LYS A 299 2.92 -4.33 -17.42
CA LYS A 299 2.84 -5.32 -16.32
C LYS A 299 1.85 -4.91 -15.24
N ALA A 300 1.38 -5.91 -14.51
CA ALA A 300 0.77 -5.77 -13.19
C ALA A 300 1.61 -6.51 -12.15
N PHE A 301 1.66 -5.96 -10.94
CA PHE A 301 2.18 -6.64 -9.76
C PHE A 301 1.01 -7.07 -8.90
N VAL A 302 1.02 -8.32 -8.43
CA VAL A 302 -0.03 -8.87 -7.56
C VAL A 302 0.62 -9.42 -6.30
N ALA A 303 0.23 -8.91 -5.15
CA ALA A 303 0.70 -9.41 -3.86
C ALA A 303 0.08 -10.78 -3.56
N ILE A 304 0.92 -11.75 -3.21
CA ILE A 304 0.50 -13.12 -2.85
C ILE A 304 0.83 -13.31 -1.38
N ALA A 305 -0.08 -12.82 -0.52
CA ALA A 305 0.16 -12.72 0.92
C ALA A 305 0.47 -14.07 1.57
N GLY A 306 -0.24 -15.12 1.18
CA GLY A 306 -0.04 -16.46 1.73
C GLY A 306 1.25 -17.15 1.30
N GLU A 307 2.05 -16.54 0.42
CA GLU A 307 3.32 -17.09 -0.10
C GLU A 307 4.51 -16.12 0.07
N ASN A 308 4.29 -14.95 0.66
CA ASN A 308 5.32 -13.92 0.88
C ASN A 308 6.05 -13.54 -0.42
N THR A 309 5.31 -13.36 -1.49
CA THR A 309 5.82 -12.97 -2.81
C THR A 309 4.92 -11.96 -3.49
N VAL A 310 5.48 -11.22 -4.45
CA VAL A 310 4.72 -10.44 -5.43
C VAL A 310 4.92 -11.09 -6.80
N ALA A 311 3.83 -11.42 -7.48
CA ALA A 311 3.85 -11.93 -8.84
C ALA A 311 3.87 -10.76 -9.85
N ALA A 312 4.84 -10.74 -10.77
CA ALA A 312 4.87 -9.84 -11.92
C ALA A 312 4.17 -10.52 -13.10
N LEU A 313 3.05 -9.95 -13.53
CA LEU A 313 2.22 -10.45 -14.63
C LEU A 313 2.46 -9.59 -15.88
N ASP A 314 2.83 -10.19 -16.98
CA ASP A 314 2.82 -9.53 -18.28
C ASP A 314 1.37 -9.36 -18.75
N LEU A 315 0.96 -8.12 -19.04
CA LEU A 315 -0.45 -7.82 -19.39
C LEU A 315 -0.82 -8.20 -20.83
N LYS A 316 0.17 -8.43 -21.71
CA LYS A 316 -0.07 -8.87 -23.09
C LYS A 316 -0.31 -10.38 -23.17
N THR A 317 0.49 -11.17 -22.45
CA THR A 317 0.41 -12.64 -22.48
C THR A 317 -0.43 -13.23 -21.36
N LEU A 318 -0.66 -12.45 -20.29
CA LEU A 318 -1.27 -12.87 -19.04
C LEU A 318 -0.52 -14.05 -18.40
N GLU A 319 0.82 -13.96 -18.41
CA GLU A 319 1.73 -14.93 -17.81
C GLU A 319 2.54 -14.29 -16.68
N VAL A 320 2.80 -15.07 -15.63
CA VAL A 320 3.69 -14.63 -14.56
C VAL A 320 5.12 -14.71 -15.04
N THR A 321 5.78 -13.55 -15.16
CA THR A 321 7.17 -13.44 -15.64
C THR A 321 8.20 -13.46 -14.53
N ALA A 322 7.82 -13.12 -13.30
CA ALA A 322 8.69 -13.16 -12.14
C ALA A 322 7.87 -13.33 -10.85
N ARG A 323 8.53 -13.87 -9.82
CA ARG A 323 8.06 -13.83 -8.43
C ARG A 323 9.12 -13.15 -7.59
N ILE A 324 8.74 -12.05 -6.96
CA ILE A 324 9.61 -11.21 -6.15
C ILE A 324 9.43 -11.65 -4.69
N PRO A 325 10.46 -12.18 -4.04
CA PRO A 325 10.39 -12.49 -2.60
C PRO A 325 10.20 -11.21 -1.78
N THR A 326 9.32 -11.28 -0.79
CA THR A 326 9.00 -10.15 0.12
C THR A 326 9.17 -10.57 1.58
N GLY A 327 8.84 -9.68 2.49
CA GLY A 327 8.53 -10.04 3.87
C GLY A 327 7.16 -10.72 3.97
N LYS A 328 6.67 -10.92 5.19
CA LYS A 328 5.43 -11.66 5.46
C LYS A 328 4.18 -10.85 5.15
N GLY A 329 3.26 -11.50 4.46
CA GLY A 329 1.94 -10.94 4.14
C GLY A 329 2.02 -9.68 3.28
N PRO A 330 2.63 -9.70 2.07
CA PRO A 330 2.60 -8.54 1.18
C PRO A 330 1.17 -8.16 0.83
N ASP A 331 0.88 -6.83 0.80
CA ASP A 331 -0.46 -6.29 0.55
C ASP A 331 -0.40 -5.03 -0.32
N GLY A 332 -0.57 -3.84 0.26
CA GLY A 332 -0.55 -2.58 -0.48
C GLY A 332 0.78 -2.33 -1.17
N MET A 333 0.70 -1.83 -2.40
CA MET A 333 1.86 -1.50 -3.23
C MET A 333 1.73 -0.12 -3.85
N ALA A 334 2.85 0.56 -4.06
CA ALA A 334 2.92 1.81 -4.81
C ALA A 334 4.11 1.84 -5.76
N TRP A 335 3.99 2.69 -6.77
CA TRP A 335 5.05 2.99 -7.73
C TRP A 335 5.59 4.38 -7.48
N ALA A 336 6.87 4.50 -7.21
CA ALA A 336 7.52 5.78 -6.94
C ALA A 336 8.52 6.11 -8.04
N VAL A 337 8.35 7.28 -8.67
CA VAL A 337 9.27 7.82 -9.69
C VAL A 337 9.80 9.15 -9.21
N ARG A 338 11.11 9.24 -9.04
CA ARG A 338 11.75 10.53 -8.68
C ARG A 338 11.99 11.34 -9.94
N HIS A 339 11.57 12.58 -9.89
CA HIS A 339 11.77 13.60 -10.92
C HIS A 339 12.82 14.62 -10.47
#